data_982dbe7844046b54b48dbfaa6862d7ab
#
_entry.id   982dbe7844046b54b48dbfaa6862d7ab
#
_cell.length_a   1.000
_cell.length_b   1.000
_cell.length_c   1.000
_cell.angle_alpha   90.00
_cell.angle_beta   90.00
_cell.angle_gamma   90.00
#
_symmetry.space_group_name_H-M   'P 1'
#
loop_
_entity.id
_entity.type
_entity.pdbx_description
1 polymer ?
#
loop_
_entity_poly.entity_id
_entity_poly.type
_entity_poly.pdbx_seq_one_letter_code
_entity_poly.pdbx_strand_id
1 'polypeptide(L)' 'MKVTYYKSALCPRCWFSDRRLQELRAAHPEVQIETVDVLADPRRALRDKVMMLPTIVIGSHSWHTAPPLTELEAALDGV' A
#
# COMPACT_ATOMS: atom_id res chain seq x y z
N MET A 1 4.78 -13.08 -1.35
CA MET A 1 4.02 -12.13 -0.54
C MET A 1 3.73 -10.89 -1.33
N LYS A 2 2.51 -10.40 -1.25
CA LYS A 2 2.06 -9.30 -2.09
C LYS A 2 1.49 -8.17 -1.25
N VAL A 3 1.92 -6.96 -1.55
CA VAL A 3 1.40 -5.73 -0.96
C VAL A 3 0.64 -5.00 -2.05
N THR A 4 -0.61 -4.63 -1.79
CA THR A 4 -1.39 -3.81 -2.72
C THR A 4 -1.47 -2.39 -2.18
N TYR A 5 -1.10 -1.43 -3.01
CA TYR A 5 -1.01 -0.04 -2.63
C TYR A 5 -1.89 0.80 -3.55
N TYR A 6 -2.91 1.43 -2.99
CA TYR A 6 -3.84 2.30 -3.71
C TYR A 6 -3.43 3.76 -3.50
N LYS A 7 -3.21 4.47 -4.59
CA LYS A 7 -2.78 5.86 -4.56
C LYS A 7 -3.44 6.65 -5.69
N SER A 8 -3.23 7.96 -5.67
CA SER A 8 -3.57 8.85 -6.76
C SER A 8 -2.39 9.76 -7.03
N ALA A 9 -2.19 10.14 -8.28
CA ALA A 9 -1.15 11.10 -8.67
C ALA A 9 -1.35 12.47 -8.00
N LEU A 10 -2.58 12.77 -7.58
CA LEU A 10 -2.93 14.05 -6.95
C LEU A 10 -2.97 13.96 -5.42
N CYS A 11 -2.47 12.88 -4.83
CA CYS A 11 -2.52 12.67 -3.39
C CYS A 11 -1.20 13.09 -2.74
N PRO A 12 -1.15 14.26 -2.05
CA PRO A 12 0.09 14.69 -1.40
C PRO A 12 0.49 13.78 -0.23
N ARG A 13 -0.50 13.15 0.43
CA ARG A 13 -0.25 12.22 1.54
C ARG A 13 0.40 10.92 1.07
N CYS A 14 0.23 10.57 -0.19
CA CYS A 14 0.80 9.35 -0.76
C CYS A 14 2.34 9.41 -0.83
N TRP A 15 2.93 10.59 -0.76
CA TRP A 15 4.39 10.73 -0.76
C TRP A 15 5.03 9.95 0.42
N PHE A 16 4.45 10.07 1.61
CA PHE A 16 4.95 9.36 2.78
C PHE A 16 4.79 7.85 2.65
N SER A 17 3.67 7.42 2.08
CA SER A 17 3.40 6.00 1.85
C SER A 17 4.32 5.43 0.78
N ASP A 18 4.57 6.18 -0.29
CA ASP A 18 5.53 5.80 -1.32
C ASP A 18 6.91 5.54 -0.71
N ARG A 19 7.35 6.47 0.12
CA ARG A 19 8.65 6.37 0.77
C ARG A 19 8.73 5.17 1.71
N ARG A 20 7.66 4.91 2.47
CA ARG A 20 7.61 3.77 3.39
C ARG A 20 7.66 2.45 2.63
N LEU A 21 6.98 2.35 1.51
CA LEU A 21 7.01 1.16 0.69
C LEU A 21 8.35 0.95 0.01
N GLN A 22 9.06 2.01 -0.34
CA GLN A 22 10.41 1.91 -0.84
C GLN A 22 11.36 1.35 0.22
N GLU A 23 11.19 1.78 1.47
CA GLU A 23 11.96 1.24 2.60
C GLU A 23 11.67 -0.25 2.80
N LEU A 24 10.39 -0.64 2.71
CA LEU A 24 9.99 -2.04 2.81
C LEU A 24 10.64 -2.88 1.70
N ARG A 25 10.61 -2.38 0.48
CA ARG A 25 11.18 -3.08 -0.66
C ARG A 25 12.70 -3.23 -0.54
N ALA A 26 13.37 -2.22 -0.01
CA ALA A 26 14.80 -2.27 0.21
C ALA A 26 15.18 -3.32 1.25
N ALA A 27 14.38 -3.45 2.32
CA ALA A 27 14.60 -4.42 3.38
C ALA A 27 14.16 -5.84 2.98
N HIS A 28 13.14 -5.95 2.11
CA HIS A 28 12.54 -7.21 1.70
C HIS A 28 12.37 -7.24 0.18
N PRO A 29 13.44 -7.43 -0.60
CA PRO A 29 13.36 -7.37 -2.07
C PRO A 29 12.50 -8.46 -2.70
N GLU A 30 12.17 -9.52 -1.95
CA GLU A 30 11.29 -10.60 -2.40
C GLU A 30 9.81 -10.21 -2.39
N VAL A 31 9.47 -9.11 -1.73
CA VAL A 31 8.07 -8.66 -1.63
C VAL A 31 7.62 -8.02 -2.95
N GLN A 32 6.46 -8.43 -3.43
CA GLN A 32 5.84 -7.84 -4.60
C GLN A 32 4.90 -6.71 -4.18
N ILE A 33 5.13 -5.52 -4.71
CA ILE A 33 4.29 -4.37 -4.42
C ILE A 33 3.53 -4.00 -5.69
N GLU A 34 2.20 -4.16 -5.65
CA GLU A 34 1.33 -3.75 -6.74
C GLU A 34 0.78 -2.36 -6.42
N THR A 35 1.10 -1.39 -7.27
CA THR A 35 0.58 -0.03 -7.13
C THR A 35 -0.63 0.14 -8.04
N VAL A 36 -1.75 0.58 -7.47
CA VAL A 36 -2.99 0.84 -8.19
C VAL A 36 -3.29 2.34 -8.13
N ASP A 37 -3.28 3.00 -9.29
CA ASP A 37 -3.69 4.40 -9.38
C ASP A 37 -5.21 4.43 -9.54
N VAL A 38 -5.91 4.95 -8.53
CA VAL A 38 -7.38 4.95 -8.53
C VAL A 38 -7.97 5.87 -9.59
N LEU A 39 -7.21 6.84 -10.09
CA LEU A 39 -7.66 7.69 -11.19
C LEU A 39 -7.54 6.96 -12.53
N ALA A 40 -6.55 6.07 -12.67
CA ALA A 40 -6.38 5.28 -13.88
C ALA A 40 -7.27 4.05 -13.89
N ASP A 41 -7.60 3.51 -12.70
CA ASP A 41 -8.42 2.30 -12.58
C ASP A 41 -9.48 2.46 -11.47
N PRO A 42 -10.48 3.33 -11.70
CA PRO A 42 -11.51 3.59 -10.69
C PRO A 42 -12.41 2.39 -10.40
N ARG A 43 -12.58 1.49 -11.38
CA ARG A 43 -13.41 0.28 -11.19
C ARG A 43 -12.79 -0.64 -10.15
N ARG A 44 -11.48 -0.78 -10.17
CA ARG A 44 -10.78 -1.61 -9.21
C ARG A 44 -10.89 -1.05 -7.81
N ALA A 45 -10.77 0.26 -7.66
CA ALA A 45 -10.93 0.92 -6.39
C ALA A 45 -12.33 0.69 -5.81
N LEU A 46 -13.35 0.80 -6.64
CA LEU A 46 -14.74 0.54 -6.23
C LEU A 46 -14.94 -0.93 -5.84
N ARG A 47 -14.41 -1.85 -6.63
CA ARG A 47 -14.51 -3.28 -6.34
C ARG A 47 -13.87 -3.62 -5.00
N ASP A 48 -12.73 -3.03 -4.70
CA ASP A 48 -11.97 -3.30 -3.48
C ASP A 48 -12.40 -2.40 -2.32
N LYS A 49 -13.44 -1.58 -2.51
CA LYS A 49 -14.03 -0.71 -1.49
C LYS A 49 -13.02 0.28 -0.90
N VAL A 50 -12.16 0.82 -1.76
CA VAL A 50 -11.17 1.81 -1.35
C VAL A 50 -11.85 3.17 -1.26
N MET A 51 -11.94 3.72 -0.05
CA MET A 51 -12.64 4.99 0.20
C MET A 51 -11.69 6.10 0.64
N MET A 52 -10.46 5.77 0.96
CA MET A 52 -9.45 6.74 1.40
C MET A 52 -8.12 6.46 0.73
N LEU A 53 -7.33 7.49 0.53
CA LEU A 53 -5.98 7.39 -0.01
C LEU A 53 -4.99 8.07 0.95
N PRO A 54 -3.82 7.51 1.12
CA PRO A 54 -3.35 6.24 0.57
C PRO A 54 -3.99 5.04 1.28
N THR A 55 -4.02 3.88 0.63
CA THR A 55 -4.43 2.63 1.25
C THR A 55 -3.39 1.55 0.93
N ILE A 56 -2.86 0.92 1.97
CA ILE A 56 -1.90 -0.18 1.86
C ILE A 56 -2.58 -1.43 2.40
N VAL A 57 -2.57 -2.51 1.63
CA VAL A 57 -3.20 -3.76 2.02
C VAL A 57 -2.18 -4.90 2.00
N ILE A 58 -2.06 -5.61 3.12
CA ILE A 58 -1.25 -6.83 3.23
C ILE A 58 -2.13 -7.90 3.87
N GLY A 59 -2.56 -8.89 3.09
CA GLY A 59 -3.47 -9.92 3.58
C GLY A 59 -4.78 -9.32 4.06
N SER A 60 -5.11 -9.51 5.34
CA SER A 60 -6.30 -8.94 5.97
C SER A 60 -6.04 -7.58 6.62
N HIS A 61 -4.80 -7.11 6.62
CA HIS A 61 -4.42 -5.84 7.22
C HIS A 61 -4.51 -4.71 6.20
N SER A 62 -5.00 -3.55 6.64
CA SER A 62 -5.03 -2.36 5.78
C SER A 62 -4.70 -1.11 6.59
N TRP A 63 -4.06 -0.16 5.94
CA TRP A 63 -3.70 1.13 6.54
C TRP A 63 -4.06 2.26 5.59
N HIS A 64 -4.50 3.38 6.15
CA HIS A 64 -4.85 4.58 5.37
C HIS A 64 -3.83 5.71 5.56
N THR A 65 -2.66 5.38 6.07
CA THR A 65 -1.54 6.30 6.30
C THR A 65 -0.26 5.50 6.18
N ALA A 66 0.90 6.16 6.31
CA ALA A 66 2.19 5.48 6.29
C ALA A 66 2.46 4.86 7.67
N PRO A 67 2.27 3.55 7.85
CA PRO A 67 2.55 2.92 9.13
C PRO A 67 4.06 2.78 9.35
N PRO A 68 4.51 2.55 10.60
CA PRO A 68 5.92 2.22 10.84
C PRO A 68 6.32 0.97 10.06
N LEU A 69 7.58 0.92 9.64
CA LEU A 69 8.11 -0.22 8.89
C LEU A 69 7.90 -1.54 9.63
N THR A 70 8.05 -1.52 10.96
CA THR A 70 7.86 -2.71 11.81
C THR A 70 6.47 -3.29 11.73
N GLU A 71 5.44 -2.45 11.57
CA GLU A 71 4.06 -2.93 11.40
C GLU A 71 3.87 -3.63 10.06
N LEU A 72 4.45 -3.09 9.00
CA LEU A 72 4.40 -3.72 7.69
C LEU A 72 5.11 -5.06 7.70
N GLU A 73 6.29 -5.11 8.32
CA GLU A 73 7.05 -6.35 8.45
C GLU A 73 6.30 -7.40 9.25
N ALA A 74 5.65 -7.01 10.35
CA ALA A 74 4.85 -7.94 11.15
C ALA A 74 3.67 -8.49 10.36
N ALA A 75 3.03 -7.67 9.53
CA ALA A 75 1.93 -8.11 8.70
C ALA A 75 2.39 -9.10 7.61
N LEU A 76 3.58 -8.90 7.06
CA LEU A 76 4.17 -9.84 6.11
C LEU A 76 4.43 -11.21 6.76
N ASP A 77 4.93 -11.21 7.98
CA ASP A 77 5.23 -12.45 8.71
C ASP A 77 3.96 -13.21 9.09
N GLY A 78 2.83 -12.51 9.24
CA GLY A 78 1.55 -13.10 9.60
C GLY A 78 0.71 -13.62 8.43
N VAL A 79 1.21 -13.46 7.22
CA VAL A 79 0.47 -13.87 6.01
C VAL A 79 0.85 -15.28 5.56
#